data_9371b7d1f6d33fdbf76db9315608e2fa
#
_entry.id   9371b7d1f6d33fdbf76db9315608e2fa
#
_cell.length_a   1.000
_cell.length_b   1.000
_cell.length_c   1.000
_cell.angle_alpha   90.00
_cell.angle_beta   90.00
_cell.angle_gamma   90.00
#
_symmetry.space_group_name_H-M   'P 1'
#
loop_
_entity.id
_entity.type
_entity.pdbx_description
1 polymer ?
#
loop_
_entity_poly.entity_id
_entity_poly.type
_entity_poly.pdbx_seq_one_letter_code
_entity_poly.pdbx_strand_id
1 'polypeptide(L)'
;MTITLTFPNPINVSVQVGDTAYYLDTITNLGVQAHRHSDQNNIIQIGDITIIDRTLNQITCNCNPNPPTALFPPVGAFIMFSKDNKVNLSSILGYYAEVQFVNNSSTEAELFSVGADTFISSK
;
A
#
# COMPACT_ATOMS: atom_id res chain seq x y z
N MET A 1 -5.96 -13.28 -12.41
CA MET A 1 -7.10 -13.70 -11.57
C MET A 1 -7.37 -12.64 -10.55
N THR A 2 -8.63 -12.31 -10.25
CA THR A 2 -8.99 -11.31 -9.25
C THR A 2 -9.70 -11.94 -8.07
N ILE A 3 -9.44 -11.44 -6.87
CA ILE A 3 -10.11 -11.83 -5.63
C ILE A 3 -10.70 -10.59 -4.97
N THR A 4 -11.92 -10.69 -4.44
CA THR A 4 -12.56 -9.64 -3.67
C THR A 4 -12.62 -10.06 -2.20
N LEU A 5 -12.06 -9.25 -1.33
CA LEU A 5 -12.05 -9.42 0.12
C LEU A 5 -13.06 -8.48 0.75
N THR A 6 -13.93 -8.99 1.61
CA THR A 6 -14.92 -8.19 2.34
C THR A 6 -14.54 -8.15 3.82
N PHE A 7 -14.54 -6.95 4.39
CA PHE A 7 -14.16 -6.72 5.78
C PHE A 7 -15.35 -6.40 6.65
N PRO A 8 -15.42 -6.90 7.89
CA PRO A 8 -16.48 -6.56 8.83
C PRO A 8 -16.37 -5.12 9.35
N ASN A 9 -15.18 -4.54 9.28
CA ASN A 9 -14.88 -3.20 9.75
C ASN A 9 -14.48 -2.28 8.58
N PRO A 10 -14.58 -0.94 8.74
CA PRO A 10 -14.15 0.00 7.73
C PRO A 10 -12.68 -0.21 7.33
N ILE A 11 -12.44 -0.13 6.03
CA ILE A 11 -11.09 -0.23 5.47
C ILE A 11 -10.25 0.97 5.95
N ASN A 12 -9.01 0.70 6.35
CA ASN A 12 -8.07 1.74 6.75
C ASN A 12 -7.95 2.82 5.65
N VAL A 13 -8.02 4.08 6.06
CA VAL A 13 -8.01 5.23 5.14
C VAL A 13 -6.73 5.33 4.33
N SER A 14 -5.63 4.78 4.83
CA SER A 14 -4.32 4.80 4.17
C SER A 14 -4.19 3.81 3.01
N VAL A 15 -5.10 2.83 2.88
CA VAL A 15 -5.11 1.88 1.77
C VAL A 15 -5.45 2.58 0.47
N GLN A 16 -4.65 2.35 -0.56
CA GLN A 16 -4.78 2.96 -1.89
C GLN A 16 -4.74 1.89 -2.98
N VAL A 17 -5.32 2.21 -4.14
CA VAL A 17 -5.13 1.42 -5.36
C VAL A 17 -3.66 1.46 -5.74
N GLY A 18 -3.10 0.29 -6.06
CA GLY A 18 -1.67 0.10 -6.31
C GLY A 18 -0.91 -0.48 -5.12
N ASP A 19 -1.45 -0.39 -3.89
CA ASP A 19 -0.84 -1.07 -2.74
C ASP A 19 -0.90 -2.58 -2.94
N THR A 20 0.05 -3.32 -2.36
CA THR A 20 0.07 -4.78 -2.41
C THR A 20 -0.52 -5.36 -1.13
N ALA A 21 -1.50 -6.24 -1.27
CA ALA A 21 -2.15 -6.94 -0.16
C ALA A 21 -1.45 -8.26 0.16
N TYR A 22 -1.39 -8.55 1.46
CA TYR A 22 -0.85 -9.78 2.02
C TYR A 22 -1.81 -10.33 3.06
N TYR A 23 -1.73 -11.63 3.31
CA TYR A 23 -2.43 -12.21 4.44
C TYR A 23 -1.50 -13.08 5.28
N LEU A 24 -1.90 -13.22 6.53
CA LEU A 24 -1.29 -14.11 7.49
C LEU A 24 -2.38 -14.97 8.10
N ASP A 25 -2.17 -16.27 8.10
CA ASP A 25 -3.07 -17.17 8.79
C ASP A 25 -2.93 -17.01 10.30
N THR A 26 -4.05 -16.97 11.00
CA THR A 26 -4.09 -16.80 12.45
C THR A 26 -4.57 -18.09 13.09
N ILE A 27 -3.99 -18.40 14.24
CA ILE A 27 -4.46 -19.48 15.10
C ILE A 27 -5.31 -18.90 16.23
N THR A 28 -6.42 -19.59 16.54
CA THR A 28 -7.21 -19.23 17.73
C THR A 28 -6.64 -19.99 18.93
N ASN A 29 -6.11 -19.24 19.89
CA ASN A 29 -5.64 -19.79 21.14
C ASN A 29 -6.43 -19.18 22.29
N LEU A 30 -7.13 -20.02 23.08
CA LEU A 30 -7.96 -19.60 24.21
C LEU A 30 -9.01 -18.51 23.86
N GLY A 31 -9.57 -18.55 22.63
CA GLY A 31 -10.56 -17.59 22.17
C GLY A 31 -9.98 -16.27 21.66
N VAL A 32 -8.66 -16.11 21.64
CA VAL A 32 -7.97 -14.96 21.09
C VAL A 32 -7.29 -15.37 19.79
N GLN A 33 -7.50 -14.60 18.73
CA GLN A 33 -6.74 -14.77 17.49
C GLN A 33 -5.31 -14.29 17.72
N ALA A 34 -4.35 -15.17 17.57
CA ALA A 34 -2.95 -14.87 17.74
C ALA A 34 -2.16 -15.22 16.48
N HIS A 35 -1.15 -14.42 16.22
CA HIS A 35 -0.16 -14.71 15.18
C HIS A 35 0.74 -15.85 15.65
N ARG A 36 1.00 -16.81 14.75
CA ARG A 36 1.98 -17.87 15.00
C ARG A 36 3.39 -17.28 14.83
N HIS A 37 4.06 -17.01 15.93
CA HIS A 37 5.41 -16.40 15.93
C HIS A 37 6.47 -17.28 15.22
N SER A 38 6.25 -18.59 15.13
CA SER A 38 7.15 -19.53 14.45
C SER A 38 7.09 -19.45 12.92
N ASP A 39 6.09 -18.77 12.36
CA ASP A 39 5.80 -18.80 10.94
C ASP A 39 6.00 -17.43 10.27
N GLN A 40 7.09 -16.73 10.62
CA GLN A 40 7.46 -15.46 9.96
C GLN A 40 7.62 -15.59 8.44
N ASN A 41 7.75 -16.82 7.93
CA ASN A 41 7.81 -17.12 6.50
C ASN A 41 6.43 -17.32 5.84
N ASN A 42 5.34 -17.24 6.60
CA ASN A 42 3.99 -17.51 6.12
C ASN A 42 3.17 -16.25 5.80
N ILE A 43 3.82 -15.12 5.60
CA ILE A 43 3.16 -13.96 5.00
C ILE A 43 2.98 -14.26 3.51
N ILE A 44 1.73 -14.41 3.11
CA ILE A 44 1.40 -14.76 1.72
C ILE A 44 0.91 -13.51 1.00
N GLN A 45 1.55 -13.21 -0.12
CA GLN A 45 1.12 -12.12 -0.99
C GLN A 45 -0.14 -12.52 -1.74
N ILE A 46 -1.18 -11.70 -1.64
CA ILE A 46 -2.43 -11.85 -2.40
C ILE A 46 -2.25 -11.26 -3.79
N GLY A 47 -1.80 -10.01 -3.85
CA GLY A 47 -1.59 -9.28 -5.09
C GLY A 47 -1.87 -7.79 -4.94
N ASP A 48 -1.83 -7.08 -6.05
CA ASP A 48 -2.00 -5.64 -6.07
C ASP A 48 -3.47 -5.25 -5.98
N ILE A 49 -3.77 -4.25 -5.15
CA ILE A 49 -5.11 -3.72 -4.96
C ILE A 49 -5.50 -2.90 -6.18
N THR A 50 -6.57 -3.30 -6.85
CA THR A 50 -7.06 -2.64 -8.07
C THR A 50 -8.31 -1.80 -7.84
N ILE A 51 -9.17 -2.20 -6.89
CA ILE A 51 -10.42 -1.50 -6.57
C ILE A 51 -10.59 -1.47 -5.06
N ILE A 52 -11.07 -0.34 -4.56
CA ILE A 52 -11.43 -0.15 -3.15
C ILE A 52 -12.86 0.39 -3.11
N ASP A 53 -13.78 -0.38 -2.52
CA ASP A 53 -15.14 0.06 -2.21
C ASP A 53 -15.27 0.24 -0.70
N ARG A 54 -15.25 1.48 -0.27
CA ARG A 54 -15.36 1.83 1.17
C ARG A 54 -16.78 1.74 1.69
N THR A 55 -17.77 1.77 0.81
CA THR A 55 -19.20 1.64 1.19
C THR A 55 -19.52 0.19 1.57
N LEU A 56 -19.01 -0.74 0.78
CA LEU A 56 -19.18 -2.18 1.02
C LEU A 56 -18.05 -2.78 1.87
N ASN A 57 -17.05 -1.99 2.26
CA ASN A 57 -15.83 -2.45 2.92
C ASN A 57 -15.15 -3.58 2.16
N GLN A 58 -14.93 -3.38 0.86
CA GLN A 58 -14.35 -4.37 -0.03
C GLN A 58 -13.10 -3.85 -0.71
N ILE A 59 -12.12 -4.74 -0.88
CA ILE A 59 -10.98 -4.51 -1.76
C ILE A 59 -10.93 -5.64 -2.80
N THR A 60 -10.58 -5.28 -4.03
CA THR A 60 -10.33 -6.24 -5.10
C THR A 60 -8.85 -6.23 -5.42
N CYS A 61 -8.23 -7.40 -5.37
CA CYS A 61 -6.83 -7.60 -5.67
C CYS A 61 -6.65 -8.39 -6.96
N ASN A 62 -5.64 -8.00 -7.75
CA ASN A 62 -5.19 -8.78 -8.90
C ASN A 62 -4.11 -9.75 -8.45
N CYS A 63 -4.48 -11.02 -8.35
CA CYS A 63 -3.54 -12.07 -7.95
C CYS A 63 -2.57 -12.37 -9.09
N ASN A 64 -1.31 -12.61 -8.74
CA ASN A 64 -0.30 -13.06 -9.68
C ASN A 64 -0.79 -14.35 -10.40
N PRO A 65 -0.58 -14.50 -11.73
CA PRO A 65 -1.15 -15.58 -12.52
C PRO A 65 -0.74 -17.01 -12.10
N ASN A 66 0.21 -17.15 -11.18
CA ASN A 66 0.65 -18.45 -10.65
C ASN A 66 0.65 -18.48 -9.11
N PRO A 67 -0.50 -18.28 -8.47
CA PRO A 67 -0.53 -18.51 -7.03
C PRO A 67 -0.50 -20.02 -6.75
N PRO A 68 0.29 -20.48 -5.77
CA PRO A 68 0.09 -21.81 -5.23
C PRO A 68 -1.36 -21.94 -4.72
N THR A 69 -1.96 -23.10 -4.84
CA THR A 69 -3.38 -23.41 -4.57
C THR A 69 -3.88 -23.03 -3.16
N ALA A 70 -3.00 -22.58 -2.26
CA ALA A 70 -3.29 -22.17 -0.89
C ALA A 70 -3.54 -20.64 -0.74
N LEU A 71 -3.90 -19.94 -1.79
CA LEU A 71 -3.83 -18.47 -1.87
C LEU A 71 -5.10 -17.71 -1.50
N PHE A 72 -6.12 -18.41 -1.07
CA PHE A 72 -7.30 -17.74 -0.56
C PHE A 72 -7.14 -17.55 0.95
N PRO A 73 -7.15 -16.29 1.44
CA PRO A 73 -7.10 -16.09 2.87
C PRO A 73 -8.29 -16.78 3.52
N PRO A 74 -8.07 -17.63 4.54
CA PRO A 74 -9.15 -18.22 5.28
C PRO A 74 -9.97 -17.15 6.01
N VAL A 75 -11.21 -17.46 6.34
CA VAL A 75 -12.05 -16.55 7.12
C VAL A 75 -11.37 -16.28 8.47
N GLY A 76 -11.19 -15.01 8.80
CA GLY A 76 -10.49 -14.60 10.03
C GLY A 76 -8.98 -14.40 9.87
N ALA A 77 -8.42 -14.60 8.66
CA ALA A 77 -7.02 -14.26 8.40
C ALA A 77 -6.74 -12.77 8.60
N PHE A 78 -5.55 -12.47 9.07
CA PHE A 78 -5.11 -11.09 9.22
C PHE A 78 -4.63 -10.55 7.86
N ILE A 79 -5.26 -9.46 7.39
CA ILE A 79 -4.92 -8.83 6.13
C ILE A 79 -4.04 -7.61 6.38
N MET A 80 -2.93 -7.54 5.66
CA MET A 80 -1.96 -6.45 5.68
C MET A 80 -1.82 -5.86 4.28
N PHE A 81 -1.28 -4.65 4.21
CA PHE A 81 -0.91 -4.06 2.93
C PHE A 81 0.43 -3.33 3.04
N SER A 82 1.18 -3.33 1.97
CA SER A 82 2.38 -2.50 1.79
C SER A 82 2.11 -1.44 0.74
N LYS A 83 2.71 -0.28 0.93
CA LYS A 83 2.66 0.79 -0.06
C LYS A 83 3.44 0.42 -1.31
N ASP A 84 2.89 0.76 -2.47
CA ASP A 84 3.67 0.70 -3.71
C ASP A 84 4.77 1.76 -3.67
N ASN A 85 5.99 1.32 -3.43
CA ASN A 85 7.16 2.19 -3.43
C ASN A 85 7.43 2.83 -4.79
N LYS A 86 6.88 2.30 -5.87
CA LYS A 86 7.03 2.87 -7.21
C LYS A 86 6.28 4.18 -7.38
N VAL A 87 5.15 4.34 -6.68
CA VAL A 87 4.32 5.55 -6.74
C VAL A 87 4.81 6.60 -5.74
N ASN A 88 5.41 6.19 -4.63
CA ASN A 88 5.89 7.07 -3.56
C ASN A 88 7.38 7.43 -3.66
N LEU A 89 8.05 7.11 -4.75
CA LEU A 89 9.39 7.61 -5.06
C LEU A 89 9.35 9.08 -5.53
N SER A 90 8.52 9.89 -4.88
CA SER A 90 8.49 11.35 -5.12
C SER A 90 9.63 12.10 -4.43
N SER A 91 10.46 11.42 -3.65
CA SER A 91 11.68 12.03 -3.13
C SER A 91 12.80 11.89 -4.17
N ILE A 92 13.29 13.02 -4.63
CA ILE A 92 14.50 13.07 -5.43
C ILE A 92 15.66 12.70 -4.52
N LEU A 93 16.28 11.54 -4.79
CA LEU A 93 17.49 11.12 -4.09
C LEU A 93 18.71 11.73 -4.78
N GLY A 94 19.50 12.51 -4.05
CA GLY A 94 20.69 13.13 -4.60
C GLY A 94 21.41 13.98 -3.56
N TYR A 95 22.61 14.45 -3.90
CA TYR A 95 23.39 15.33 -3.03
C TYR A 95 22.95 16.80 -3.10
N TYR A 96 22.26 17.17 -4.17
CA TYR A 96 21.69 18.51 -4.36
C TYR A 96 20.50 18.45 -5.30
N ALA A 97 19.62 19.41 -5.22
CA ALA A 97 18.51 19.60 -6.15
C ALA A 97 18.67 20.94 -6.85
N GLU A 98 18.53 20.95 -8.17
CA GLU A 98 18.43 22.16 -8.97
C GLU A 98 16.98 22.30 -9.44
N VAL A 99 16.37 23.43 -9.12
CA VAL A 99 14.98 23.71 -9.48
C VAL A 99 14.93 24.93 -10.38
N GLN A 100 14.33 24.76 -11.55
CA GLN A 100 14.13 25.84 -12.50
C GLN A 100 12.63 26.17 -12.62
N PHE A 101 12.29 27.44 -12.43
CA PHE A 101 10.95 27.95 -12.70
C PHE A 101 10.94 28.69 -14.02
N VAL A 102 10.04 28.30 -14.92
CA VAL A 102 9.90 28.92 -16.24
C VAL A 102 8.49 29.49 -16.38
N ASN A 103 8.40 30.78 -16.64
CA ASN A 103 7.14 31.42 -16.98
C ASN A 103 6.98 31.52 -18.49
N ASN A 104 6.05 30.74 -19.05
CA ASN A 104 5.70 30.76 -20.47
C ASN A 104 4.42 31.57 -20.75
N SER A 105 3.90 32.30 -19.76
CA SER A 105 2.70 33.12 -19.96
C SER A 105 3.06 34.39 -20.73
N SER A 106 2.13 34.89 -21.52
CA SER A 106 2.23 36.18 -22.22
C SER A 106 1.89 37.38 -21.31
N THR A 107 1.48 37.12 -20.08
CA THR A 107 1.13 38.12 -19.08
C THR A 107 2.13 38.10 -17.94
N GLU A 108 2.26 39.23 -17.24
CA GLU A 108 3.10 39.34 -16.05
C GLU A 108 2.67 38.32 -14.98
N ALA A 109 3.64 37.61 -14.43
CA ALA A 109 3.44 36.66 -13.34
C ALA A 109 4.48 36.90 -12.25
N GLU A 110 4.03 36.94 -11.01
CA GLU A 110 4.87 37.15 -9.84
C GLU A 110 4.97 35.86 -9.02
N LEU A 111 6.18 35.48 -8.64
CA LEU A 111 6.46 34.39 -7.73
C LEU A 111 6.72 34.95 -6.33
N PHE A 112 5.79 34.74 -5.40
CA PHE A 112 5.88 35.32 -4.05
C PHE A 112 6.78 34.54 -3.10
N SER A 113 6.76 33.20 -3.17
CA SER A 113 7.62 32.38 -2.33
C SER A 113 7.79 30.99 -2.91
N VAL A 114 8.91 30.35 -2.57
CA VAL A 114 9.18 28.94 -2.85
C VAL A 114 9.72 28.33 -1.55
N GLY A 115 9.18 27.19 -1.19
CA GLY A 115 9.64 26.40 -0.05
C GLY A 115 10.04 25.00 -0.49
N ALA A 116 11.03 24.43 0.17
CA ALA A 116 11.42 23.04 0.01
C ALA A 116 11.70 22.40 1.36
N ASP A 117 11.15 21.21 1.57
CA ASP A 117 11.48 20.37 2.72
C ASP A 117 12.51 19.33 2.31
N THR A 118 13.62 19.28 3.04
CA THR A 118 14.66 18.31 2.79
C THR A 118 14.91 17.47 4.03
N PHE A 119 14.97 16.14 3.83
CA PHE A 119 15.32 15.20 4.88
C PHE A 119 16.68 14.60 4.57
N ILE A 120 17.59 14.67 5.53
CA ILE A 120 18.87 13.95 5.42
C ILE A 120 18.58 12.50 5.73
N SER A 121 18.71 11.65 4.72
CA SER A 121 18.63 10.21 4.94
C SER A 121 19.84 9.79 5.76
N SER A 122 19.62 9.38 6.99
CA SER A 122 20.66 8.74 7.79
C SER A 122 21.03 7.40 7.16
N LYS A 123 22.32 7.19 7.00
CA LYS A 123 22.87 5.91 6.56
C LYS A 123 22.62 4.82 7.60
#